data_73e54789de12e15dc1ee04c5171fd056
#
_entry.id   73e54789de12e15dc1ee04c5171fd056
#
_cell.length_a   1.000
_cell.length_b   1.000
_cell.length_c   1.000
_cell.angle_alpha   90.00
_cell.angle_beta   90.00
_cell.angle_gamma   90.00
#
_symmetry.space_group_name_H-M   'P 1'
#
loop_
_entity.id
_entity.type
_entity.pdbx_description
1 polymer ?
#
loop_
_entity_poly.entity_id
_entity_poly.type
_entity_poly.pdbx_seq_one_letter_code
_entity_poly.pdbx_strand_id
1 'polypeptide(L)'
;MVKKRSLTTEDQQRFRAILQSATISALMDSRRWQPGELAFQGGTCLHLAHGSARFSEDLDFRVRGGLSLQGLSKEVQRRLQLLPGVPADMAVTVAPSKEARNPHAFMVTLGGPNVIGSAKVKIELWQTNEAALNSLKLVVRAIPSPTGNQAFVPTLTLEEIFADKVYALGARDRLKARDIFDLWWLGEQKTMAVDADTLCTRLDIYPGANMDKTQTAHKWLAAAQLRLADLRAAPTAARVAADLKRWLPSSWKMDVAVAAAMVTVSVQKLVEGIEMMTARFPQGGAPEAAS
;
A
#
# COMPACT_ATOMS: atom_id res chain seq x y z
N MET A 1 1.56 0.24 -43.64
CA MET A 1 1.50 0.59 -42.20
C MET A 1 0.91 -0.54 -41.42
N VAL A 2 1.63 -1.06 -40.44
CA VAL A 2 1.08 -2.10 -39.53
C VAL A 2 0.00 -1.44 -38.66
N LYS A 3 -1.22 -1.98 -38.68
CA LYS A 3 -2.32 -1.48 -37.88
C LYS A 3 -2.02 -1.75 -36.39
N LYS A 4 -1.92 -0.68 -35.58
CA LYS A 4 -1.69 -0.82 -34.14
C LYS A 4 -2.93 -1.35 -33.44
N ARG A 5 -2.73 -2.28 -32.48
CA ARG A 5 -3.77 -2.82 -31.61
C ARG A 5 -3.88 -1.97 -30.33
N SER A 6 -5.08 -1.55 -29.95
CA SER A 6 -5.32 -0.85 -28.68
C SER A 6 -5.65 -1.86 -27.57
N LEU A 7 -5.05 -1.70 -26.39
CA LEU A 7 -5.44 -2.44 -25.20
C LEU A 7 -6.72 -1.84 -24.61
N THR A 8 -7.69 -2.70 -24.37
CA THR A 8 -8.90 -2.35 -23.62
C THR A 8 -8.58 -2.14 -22.14
N THR A 9 -9.48 -1.53 -21.38
CA THR A 9 -9.34 -1.42 -19.92
C THR A 9 -9.24 -2.79 -19.26
N GLU A 10 -10.01 -3.76 -19.76
CA GLU A 10 -9.98 -5.14 -19.28
C GLU A 10 -8.63 -5.82 -19.55
N ASP A 11 -8.07 -5.64 -20.77
CA ASP A 11 -6.71 -6.11 -21.09
C ASP A 11 -5.68 -5.52 -20.14
N GLN A 12 -5.75 -4.21 -19.88
CA GLN A 12 -4.82 -3.53 -18.98
C GLN A 12 -4.92 -4.06 -17.55
N GLN A 13 -6.12 -4.31 -17.04
CA GLN A 13 -6.34 -4.90 -15.72
C GLN A 13 -5.81 -6.33 -15.65
N ARG A 14 -6.12 -7.18 -16.63
CA ARG A 14 -5.63 -8.55 -16.73
C ARG A 14 -4.10 -8.60 -16.78
N PHE A 15 -3.48 -7.80 -17.64
CA PHE A 15 -2.03 -7.75 -17.75
C PHE A 15 -1.37 -7.17 -16.50
N ARG A 16 -2.00 -6.22 -15.83
CA ARG A 16 -1.50 -5.70 -14.55
C ARG A 16 -1.50 -6.80 -13.48
N ALA A 17 -2.54 -7.58 -13.36
CA ALA A 17 -2.60 -8.70 -12.42
C ALA A 17 -1.50 -9.74 -12.70
N ILE A 18 -1.26 -10.09 -13.97
CA ILE A 18 -0.15 -10.97 -14.39
C ILE A 18 1.20 -10.36 -14.00
N LEU A 19 1.41 -9.07 -14.31
CA LEU A 19 2.65 -8.36 -13.97
C LEU A 19 2.90 -8.30 -12.46
N GLN A 20 1.88 -8.05 -11.66
CA GLN A 20 2.01 -7.98 -10.20
C GLN A 20 2.50 -9.31 -9.64
N SER A 21 1.83 -10.42 -9.95
CA SER A 21 2.22 -11.75 -9.49
C SER A 21 3.60 -12.15 -9.99
N ALA A 22 3.89 -11.92 -11.28
CA ALA A 22 5.20 -12.22 -11.87
C ALA A 22 6.31 -11.39 -11.25
N THR A 23 6.07 -10.12 -11.02
CA THR A 23 7.06 -9.21 -10.42
C THR A 23 7.37 -9.57 -8.98
N ILE A 24 6.36 -9.97 -8.20
CA ILE A 24 6.56 -10.49 -6.84
C ILE A 24 7.43 -11.74 -6.88
N SER A 25 7.12 -12.73 -7.75
CA SER A 25 7.93 -13.92 -7.90
C SER A 25 9.37 -13.58 -8.32
N ALA A 26 9.54 -12.72 -9.33
CA ALA A 26 10.86 -12.27 -9.78
C ALA A 26 11.65 -11.55 -8.69
N LEU A 27 10.98 -10.74 -7.84
CA LEU A 27 11.60 -10.06 -6.72
C LEU A 27 12.04 -11.06 -5.64
N MET A 28 11.20 -12.01 -5.28
CA MET A 28 11.55 -13.05 -4.30
C MET A 28 12.73 -13.88 -4.74
N ASP A 29 12.77 -14.24 -6.03
CA ASP A 29 13.86 -15.04 -6.62
C ASP A 29 15.12 -14.22 -6.97
N SER A 30 15.06 -12.89 -6.96
CA SER A 30 16.16 -12.02 -7.41
C SER A 30 17.40 -12.07 -6.54
N ARG A 31 17.22 -12.43 -5.28
CA ARG A 31 18.29 -12.61 -4.29
C ARG A 31 17.80 -13.52 -3.16
N ARG A 32 18.74 -14.04 -2.36
CA ARG A 32 18.41 -14.77 -1.13
C ARG A 32 18.06 -13.78 -0.02
N TRP A 33 16.77 -13.47 0.11
CA TRP A 33 16.26 -12.64 1.18
C TRP A 33 16.41 -13.35 2.53
N GLN A 34 16.96 -12.67 3.53
CA GLN A 34 17.01 -13.17 4.90
C GLN A 34 15.70 -12.84 5.64
N PRO A 35 15.34 -13.60 6.68
CA PRO A 35 14.21 -13.24 7.54
C PRO A 35 14.33 -11.78 8.05
N GLY A 36 13.25 -11.02 7.99
CA GLY A 36 13.22 -9.62 8.41
C GLY A 36 13.86 -8.62 7.44
N GLU A 37 14.39 -9.03 6.26
CA GLU A 37 14.93 -8.08 5.28
C GLU A 37 13.87 -7.45 4.38
N LEU A 38 12.74 -8.13 4.19
CA LEU A 38 11.67 -7.70 3.28
C LEU A 38 10.30 -8.00 3.89
N ALA A 39 9.36 -7.09 3.72
CA ALA A 39 7.94 -7.29 4.06
C ALA A 39 7.04 -6.65 3.00
N PHE A 40 6.14 -7.43 2.41
CA PHE A 40 5.13 -6.95 1.49
C PHE A 40 3.98 -6.29 2.25
N GLN A 41 3.53 -5.12 1.80
CA GLN A 41 2.54 -4.29 2.47
C GLN A 41 1.58 -3.62 1.49
N GLY A 42 0.69 -2.80 2.01
CA GLY A 42 -0.16 -1.91 1.21
C GLY A 42 -1.38 -2.57 0.57
N GLY A 43 -2.00 -1.86 -0.36
CA GLY A 43 -3.27 -2.29 -0.95
C GLY A 43 -3.18 -3.54 -1.82
N THR A 44 -2.06 -3.72 -2.51
CA THR A 44 -1.84 -4.93 -3.33
C THR A 44 -1.56 -6.15 -2.46
N CYS A 45 -0.92 -5.95 -1.30
CA CYS A 45 -0.79 -7.02 -0.30
C CYS A 45 -2.17 -7.46 0.23
N LEU A 46 -3.07 -6.52 0.56
CA LEU A 46 -4.44 -6.86 0.93
C LEU A 46 -5.16 -7.64 -0.17
N HIS A 47 -4.98 -7.26 -1.43
CA HIS A 47 -5.61 -7.92 -2.56
C HIS A 47 -5.06 -9.33 -2.80
N LEU A 48 -3.75 -9.47 -3.01
CA LEU A 48 -3.14 -10.71 -3.45
C LEU A 48 -2.88 -11.72 -2.31
N ALA A 49 -2.57 -11.23 -1.11
CA ALA A 49 -2.18 -12.09 0.01
C ALA A 49 -3.29 -12.31 1.03
N HIS A 50 -4.27 -11.40 1.11
CA HIS A 50 -5.34 -11.45 2.12
C HIS A 50 -6.75 -11.50 1.54
N GLY A 51 -6.92 -11.46 0.20
CA GLY A 51 -8.20 -11.67 -0.47
C GLY A 51 -9.15 -10.48 -0.49
N SER A 52 -8.64 -9.25 -0.35
CA SER A 52 -9.45 -8.05 -0.57
C SER A 52 -9.93 -7.96 -2.02
N ALA A 53 -11.21 -7.63 -2.21
CA ALA A 53 -11.80 -7.51 -3.54
C ALA A 53 -11.29 -6.29 -4.32
N ARG A 54 -10.72 -5.29 -3.64
CA ARG A 54 -10.29 -4.05 -4.26
C ARG A 54 -8.97 -4.22 -5.02
N PHE A 55 -8.98 -3.83 -6.29
CA PHE A 55 -7.77 -3.77 -7.10
C PHE A 55 -6.79 -2.70 -6.59
N SER A 56 -5.51 -2.93 -6.79
CA SER A 56 -4.43 -2.00 -6.49
C SER A 56 -3.41 -2.00 -7.63
N GLU A 57 -2.58 -0.96 -7.73
CA GLU A 57 -1.67 -0.79 -8.86
C GLU A 57 -0.22 -1.04 -8.48
N ASP A 58 0.19 -0.53 -7.31
CA ASP A 58 1.59 -0.51 -6.88
C ASP A 58 1.92 -1.71 -6.01
N LEU A 59 3.18 -2.13 -6.01
CA LEU A 59 3.75 -3.13 -5.12
C LEU A 59 4.61 -2.41 -4.08
N ASP A 60 4.12 -2.37 -2.85
CA ASP A 60 4.79 -1.69 -1.74
C ASP A 60 5.48 -2.71 -0.83
N PHE A 61 6.77 -2.52 -0.61
CA PHE A 61 7.56 -3.34 0.30
C PHE A 61 8.30 -2.46 1.30
N ARG A 62 8.46 -2.97 2.52
CA ARG A 62 9.49 -2.50 3.43
C ARG A 62 10.73 -3.33 3.28
N VAL A 63 11.88 -2.68 3.35
CA VAL A 63 13.18 -3.35 3.33
C VAL A 63 14.05 -2.81 4.46
N ARG A 64 14.94 -3.65 4.98
CA ARG A 64 15.88 -3.26 6.02
C ARG A 64 16.76 -2.10 5.53
N GLY A 65 16.91 -1.07 6.36
CA GLY A 65 17.78 0.07 6.11
C GLY A 65 19.23 -0.36 5.90
N GLY A 66 19.93 0.33 5.01
CA GLY A 66 21.31 -0.02 4.65
C GLY A 66 21.48 -1.23 3.74
N LEU A 67 20.39 -1.95 3.41
CA LEU A 67 20.45 -3.05 2.45
C LEU A 67 20.73 -2.53 1.04
N SER A 68 21.77 -3.06 0.38
CA SER A 68 22.07 -2.71 -1.00
C SER A 68 20.99 -3.27 -1.94
N LEU A 69 20.34 -2.37 -2.69
CA LEU A 69 19.35 -2.67 -3.73
C LEU A 69 19.94 -2.47 -5.14
N GLN A 70 21.25 -2.29 -5.23
CA GLN A 70 21.94 -2.12 -6.51
C GLN A 70 21.77 -3.36 -7.40
N GLY A 71 21.43 -3.14 -8.67
CA GLY A 71 21.23 -4.22 -9.64
C GLY A 71 19.90 -4.97 -9.52
N LEU A 72 19.09 -4.73 -8.49
CA LEU A 72 17.83 -5.44 -8.25
C LEU A 72 16.87 -5.31 -9.45
N SER A 73 16.70 -4.11 -10.00
CA SER A 73 15.83 -3.88 -11.16
C SER A 73 16.28 -4.63 -12.41
N LYS A 74 17.61 -4.78 -12.61
CA LYS A 74 18.18 -5.57 -13.73
C LYS A 74 17.89 -7.06 -13.55
N GLU A 75 18.03 -7.57 -12.32
CA GLU A 75 17.74 -8.98 -12.04
C GLU A 75 16.26 -9.29 -12.18
N VAL A 76 15.37 -8.40 -11.71
CA VAL A 76 13.91 -8.51 -11.94
C VAL A 76 13.61 -8.49 -13.44
N GLN A 77 14.21 -7.56 -14.21
CA GLN A 77 14.07 -7.51 -15.68
C GLN A 77 14.44 -8.86 -16.33
N ARG A 78 15.59 -9.42 -15.95
CA ARG A 78 16.08 -10.69 -16.50
C ARG A 78 15.09 -11.85 -16.27
N ARG A 79 14.46 -11.89 -15.09
CA ARG A 79 13.48 -12.93 -14.74
C ARG A 79 12.13 -12.75 -15.43
N LEU A 80 11.78 -11.54 -15.79
CA LEU A 80 10.51 -11.21 -16.46
C LEU A 80 10.57 -11.33 -17.99
N GLN A 81 11.74 -11.62 -18.59
CA GLN A 81 11.90 -11.71 -20.05
C GLN A 81 11.04 -12.81 -20.70
N LEU A 82 10.79 -13.89 -19.99
CA LEU A 82 10.03 -15.06 -20.47
C LEU A 82 8.70 -15.21 -19.69
N LEU A 83 7.95 -14.10 -19.56
CA LEU A 83 6.69 -14.12 -18.83
C LEU A 83 5.59 -14.85 -19.63
N PRO A 84 5.03 -15.97 -19.13
CA PRO A 84 3.94 -16.68 -19.80
C PRO A 84 2.68 -15.83 -19.92
N GLY A 85 1.88 -16.06 -20.97
CA GLY A 85 0.62 -15.36 -21.20
C GLY A 85 0.77 -13.93 -21.75
N VAL A 86 1.99 -13.53 -22.10
CA VAL A 86 2.26 -12.27 -22.79
C VAL A 86 2.17 -12.48 -24.30
N PRO A 87 1.40 -11.65 -25.03
CA PRO A 87 1.35 -11.70 -26.49
C PRO A 87 2.73 -11.46 -27.10
N ALA A 88 3.01 -12.13 -28.23
CA ALA A 88 4.33 -12.07 -28.91
C ALA A 88 4.72 -10.67 -29.40
N ASP A 89 3.73 -9.77 -29.59
CA ASP A 89 3.93 -8.37 -30.00
C ASP A 89 4.20 -7.41 -28.81
N MET A 90 4.31 -7.97 -27.58
CA MET A 90 4.55 -7.21 -26.36
C MET A 90 5.80 -7.75 -25.64
N ALA A 91 6.43 -6.86 -24.86
CA ALA A 91 7.58 -7.21 -24.03
C ALA A 91 7.50 -6.49 -22.67
N VAL A 92 8.15 -7.09 -21.67
CA VAL A 92 8.31 -6.47 -20.36
C VAL A 92 9.60 -5.66 -20.33
N THR A 93 9.49 -4.42 -19.83
CA THR A 93 10.63 -3.56 -19.54
C THR A 93 10.61 -3.11 -18.09
N VAL A 94 11.79 -2.99 -17.47
CA VAL A 94 11.96 -2.50 -16.10
C VAL A 94 12.85 -1.26 -16.12
N ALA A 95 12.30 -0.12 -15.70
CA ALA A 95 13.01 1.15 -15.63
C ALA A 95 13.15 1.58 -14.17
N PRO A 96 14.39 1.79 -13.66
CA PRO A 96 14.59 2.35 -12.33
C PRO A 96 14.07 3.79 -12.28
N SER A 97 13.64 4.24 -11.10
CA SER A 97 13.36 5.65 -10.87
C SER A 97 14.65 6.46 -11.09
N LYS A 98 14.50 7.65 -11.68
CA LYS A 98 15.63 8.56 -11.92
C LYS A 98 16.18 9.16 -10.62
N GLU A 99 15.40 9.14 -9.55
CA GLU A 99 15.76 9.74 -8.28
C GLU A 99 16.23 8.65 -7.31
N ALA A 100 17.48 8.78 -6.84
CA ALA A 100 18.03 7.96 -5.75
C ALA A 100 17.49 8.48 -4.41
N ARG A 101 16.28 8.09 -4.07
CA ARG A 101 15.62 8.47 -2.79
C ARG A 101 14.94 7.26 -2.17
N ASN A 102 14.54 7.41 -0.91
CA ASN A 102 13.64 6.47 -0.26
C ASN A 102 12.17 6.88 -0.58
N PRO A 103 11.35 6.00 -1.19
CA PRO A 103 11.65 4.61 -1.52
C PRO A 103 12.54 4.43 -2.75
N HIS A 104 13.33 3.34 -2.75
CA HIS A 104 13.94 2.85 -3.98
C HIS A 104 12.83 2.29 -4.87
N ALA A 105 12.65 2.87 -6.06
CA ALA A 105 11.52 2.52 -6.91
C ALA A 105 11.95 2.16 -8.33
N PHE A 106 11.17 1.29 -8.97
CA PHE A 106 11.28 1.00 -10.40
C PHE A 106 9.90 0.69 -10.99
N MET A 107 9.76 0.91 -12.29
CA MET A 107 8.52 0.68 -13.03
C MET A 107 8.67 -0.54 -13.92
N VAL A 108 7.79 -1.51 -13.77
CA VAL A 108 7.62 -2.63 -14.70
C VAL A 108 6.52 -2.27 -15.68
N THR A 109 6.82 -2.34 -16.96
CA THR A 109 5.88 -1.99 -18.03
C THR A 109 5.78 -3.15 -19.03
N LEU A 110 4.56 -3.57 -19.34
CA LEU A 110 4.26 -4.47 -20.43
C LEU A 110 3.65 -3.66 -21.58
N GLY A 111 4.30 -3.66 -22.73
CA GLY A 111 3.87 -2.93 -23.91
C GLY A 111 4.61 -3.41 -25.15
N GLY A 112 4.33 -2.82 -26.32
CA GLY A 112 4.97 -3.18 -27.57
C GLY A 112 4.87 -2.08 -28.62
N PRO A 113 5.73 -2.11 -29.67
CA PRO A 113 5.78 -1.07 -30.69
C PRO A 113 4.50 -0.96 -31.52
N ASN A 114 3.76 -2.07 -31.64
CA ASN A 114 2.49 -2.15 -32.38
C ASN A 114 1.26 -2.14 -31.46
N VAL A 115 1.43 -1.79 -30.18
CA VAL A 115 0.37 -1.75 -29.18
C VAL A 115 0.18 -0.33 -28.68
N ILE A 116 -1.08 0.16 -28.66
CA ILE A 116 -1.45 1.42 -28.05
C ILE A 116 -1.91 1.13 -26.62
N GLY A 117 -1.30 1.79 -25.64
CA GLY A 117 -1.48 1.51 -24.22
C GLY A 117 -0.44 0.55 -23.67
N SER A 118 -0.43 0.41 -22.36
CA SER A 118 0.48 -0.51 -21.64
C SER A 118 -0.09 -0.86 -20.29
N ALA A 119 0.28 -2.01 -19.75
CA ALA A 119 0.09 -2.30 -18.34
C ALA A 119 1.34 -1.91 -17.56
N LYS A 120 1.17 -1.27 -16.41
CA LYS A 120 2.28 -0.79 -15.58
C LYS A 120 2.09 -1.19 -14.14
N VAL A 121 3.20 -1.54 -13.48
CA VAL A 121 3.28 -1.84 -12.05
C VAL A 121 4.49 -1.11 -11.49
N LYS A 122 4.26 -0.23 -10.52
CA LYS A 122 5.33 0.43 -9.78
C LYS A 122 5.71 -0.41 -8.58
N ILE A 123 6.99 -0.60 -8.35
CA ILE A 123 7.53 -1.23 -7.15
C ILE A 123 8.16 -0.14 -6.30
N GLU A 124 7.81 -0.11 -5.02
CA GLU A 124 8.39 0.78 -4.03
C GLU A 124 8.98 -0.04 -2.87
N LEU A 125 10.27 0.12 -2.66
CA LEU A 125 11.03 -0.53 -1.59
C LEU A 125 11.41 0.54 -0.56
N TRP A 126 10.63 0.63 0.51
CA TRP A 126 10.79 1.60 1.58
C TRP A 126 11.83 1.12 2.58
N GLN A 127 13.02 1.72 2.55
CA GLN A 127 14.04 1.45 3.55
C GLN A 127 13.58 1.94 4.92
N THR A 128 13.54 1.01 5.87
CA THR A 128 13.04 1.21 7.23
C THR A 128 14.16 0.88 8.20
N ASN A 129 14.27 1.64 9.28
CA ASN A 129 15.20 1.33 10.38
C ASN A 129 15.00 -0.11 10.84
N GLU A 130 16.09 -0.81 11.14
CA GLU A 130 16.07 -2.24 11.47
C GLU A 130 15.24 -2.51 12.73
N ALA A 131 15.35 -1.70 13.77
CA ALA A 131 14.56 -1.87 15.00
C ALA A 131 13.05 -1.71 14.72
N ALA A 132 12.67 -0.71 13.92
CA ALA A 132 11.30 -0.50 13.51
C ALA A 132 10.78 -1.64 12.60
N LEU A 133 11.62 -2.17 11.71
CA LEU A 133 11.25 -3.31 10.86
C LEU A 133 11.06 -4.59 11.68
N ASN A 134 11.94 -4.84 12.67
CA ASN A 134 11.87 -6.01 13.54
C ASN A 134 10.68 -5.97 14.51
N SER A 135 10.08 -4.81 14.77
CA SER A 135 8.86 -4.69 15.57
C SER A 135 7.60 -5.10 14.82
N LEU A 136 7.65 -5.22 13.48
CA LEU A 136 6.51 -5.59 12.66
C LEU A 136 6.19 -7.09 12.74
N LYS A 137 4.92 -7.40 12.85
CA LYS A 137 4.43 -8.79 12.82
C LYS A 137 4.26 -9.22 11.36
N LEU A 138 4.96 -10.30 10.99
CA LEU A 138 4.96 -10.84 9.64
C LEU A 138 4.29 -12.21 9.59
N VAL A 139 3.71 -12.51 8.43
CA VAL A 139 3.20 -13.84 8.08
C VAL A 139 3.63 -14.16 6.65
N VAL A 140 4.05 -15.39 6.39
CA VAL A 140 4.38 -15.82 5.03
C VAL A 140 3.09 -16.21 4.30
N ARG A 141 2.89 -15.64 3.10
CA ARG A 141 1.76 -15.94 2.22
C ARG A 141 2.25 -16.48 0.89
N ALA A 142 1.53 -17.48 0.39
CA ALA A 142 1.73 -18.00 -0.94
C ALA A 142 0.97 -17.14 -1.95
N ILE A 143 1.67 -16.53 -2.90
CA ILE A 143 1.08 -15.75 -3.98
C ILE A 143 1.28 -16.53 -5.28
N PRO A 144 0.20 -16.88 -6.02
CA PRO A 144 0.31 -17.59 -7.28
C PRO A 144 1.14 -16.82 -8.31
N SER A 145 2.07 -17.49 -8.98
CA SER A 145 2.84 -16.94 -10.09
C SER A 145 2.21 -17.36 -11.43
N PRO A 146 2.28 -16.52 -12.47
CA PRO A 146 1.85 -16.90 -13.82
C PRO A 146 2.59 -18.12 -14.41
N THR A 147 3.73 -18.49 -13.85
CA THR A 147 4.51 -19.68 -14.23
C THR A 147 3.95 -20.98 -13.65
N GLY A 148 2.86 -20.93 -12.88
CA GLY A 148 2.27 -22.10 -12.19
C GLY A 148 2.89 -22.40 -10.82
N ASN A 149 3.98 -21.74 -10.44
CA ASN A 149 4.59 -21.85 -9.13
C ASN A 149 3.92 -20.88 -8.13
N GLN A 150 4.30 -20.98 -6.86
CA GLN A 150 3.91 -20.02 -5.82
C GLN A 150 5.14 -19.29 -5.29
N ALA A 151 5.02 -17.99 -5.14
CA ALA A 151 6.01 -17.19 -4.41
C ALA A 151 5.60 -17.13 -2.93
N PHE A 152 6.49 -17.57 -2.03
CA PHE A 152 6.30 -17.42 -0.59
C PHE A 152 6.86 -16.07 -0.14
N VAL A 153 5.97 -15.18 0.26
CA VAL A 153 6.29 -13.77 0.49
C VAL A 153 6.04 -13.40 1.96
N PRO A 154 7.03 -12.87 2.68
CA PRO A 154 6.79 -12.25 3.97
C PRO A 154 5.88 -11.04 3.79
N THR A 155 4.70 -11.06 4.42
CA THR A 155 3.70 -10.00 4.35
C THR A 155 3.44 -9.45 5.76
N LEU A 156 3.06 -8.19 5.85
CA LEU A 156 2.51 -7.67 7.10
C LEU A 156 1.23 -8.44 7.46
N THR A 157 1.01 -8.67 8.77
CA THR A 157 -0.27 -9.19 9.26
C THR A 157 -1.39 -8.18 9.02
N LEU A 158 -2.64 -8.62 9.13
CA LEU A 158 -3.78 -7.71 8.94
C LEU A 158 -3.81 -6.59 9.98
N GLU A 159 -3.40 -6.88 11.22
CA GLU A 159 -3.29 -5.90 12.31
C GLU A 159 -2.28 -4.80 11.97
N GLU A 160 -1.13 -5.19 11.43
CA GLU A 160 -0.10 -4.25 10.98
C GLU A 160 -0.61 -3.37 9.83
N ILE A 161 -1.23 -3.99 8.82
CA ILE A 161 -1.80 -3.24 7.69
C ILE A 161 -2.93 -2.32 8.17
N PHE A 162 -3.74 -2.76 9.15
CA PHE A 162 -4.81 -1.94 9.69
C PHE A 162 -4.29 -0.69 10.39
N ALA A 163 -3.28 -0.83 11.25
CA ALA A 163 -2.61 0.31 11.89
C ALA A 163 -1.97 1.25 10.84
N ASP A 164 -1.34 0.70 9.79
CA ASP A 164 -0.84 1.52 8.66
C ASP A 164 -1.95 2.33 7.98
N LYS A 165 -3.14 1.75 7.82
CA LYS A 165 -4.28 2.42 7.18
C LYS A 165 -4.89 3.50 8.06
N VAL A 166 -5.02 3.26 9.37
CA VAL A 166 -5.46 4.28 10.34
C VAL A 166 -4.46 5.43 10.36
N TYR A 167 -3.17 5.13 10.50
CA TYR A 167 -2.11 6.13 10.50
C TYR A 167 -2.08 6.94 9.20
N ALA A 168 -2.12 6.26 8.04
CA ALA A 168 -2.12 6.92 6.74
C ALA A 168 -3.36 7.79 6.51
N LEU A 169 -4.54 7.37 6.98
CA LEU A 169 -5.76 8.18 6.88
C LEU A 169 -5.60 9.51 7.63
N GLY A 170 -5.03 9.47 8.84
CA GLY A 170 -4.76 10.68 9.63
C GLY A 170 -3.65 11.56 9.05
N ALA A 171 -2.58 10.94 8.51
CA ALA A 171 -1.37 11.66 8.10
C ALA A 171 -1.42 12.29 6.70
N ARG A 172 -2.30 11.83 5.80
CA ARG A 172 -2.29 12.27 4.39
C ARG A 172 -2.93 13.63 4.19
N ASP A 173 -2.37 14.42 3.28
CA ASP A 173 -2.93 15.73 2.89
C ASP A 173 -4.26 15.60 2.12
N ARG A 174 -4.49 14.47 1.46
CA ARG A 174 -5.69 14.23 0.64
C ARG A 174 -6.35 12.90 1.00
N LEU A 175 -7.68 12.93 1.09
CA LEU A 175 -8.49 11.73 1.25
C LEU A 175 -8.34 10.82 0.02
N LYS A 176 -8.05 9.55 0.27
CA LYS A 176 -8.04 8.50 -0.77
C LYS A 176 -9.16 7.52 -0.50
N ALA A 177 -10.09 7.38 -1.42
CA ALA A 177 -11.22 6.46 -1.30
C ALA A 177 -10.78 5.01 -1.07
N ARG A 178 -9.62 4.63 -1.59
CA ARG A 178 -9.01 3.31 -1.37
C ARG A 178 -8.70 3.02 0.11
N ASP A 179 -8.27 4.03 0.87
CA ASP A 179 -8.00 3.86 2.30
C ASP A 179 -9.30 3.70 3.09
N ILE A 180 -10.38 4.39 2.68
CA ILE A 180 -11.73 4.22 3.23
C ILE A 180 -12.23 2.78 3.03
N PHE A 181 -12.09 2.25 1.81
CA PHE A 181 -12.45 0.86 1.53
C PHE A 181 -11.63 -0.12 2.35
N ASP A 182 -10.30 0.07 2.41
CA ASP A 182 -9.41 -0.83 3.13
C ASP A 182 -9.73 -0.86 4.63
N LEU A 183 -10.02 0.31 5.24
CA LEU A 183 -10.41 0.40 6.66
C LEU A 183 -11.77 -0.27 6.93
N TRP A 184 -12.75 -0.04 6.07
CA TRP A 184 -14.03 -0.73 6.16
C TRP A 184 -13.86 -2.25 6.01
N TRP A 185 -13.09 -2.69 5.02
CA TRP A 185 -12.87 -4.13 4.78
C TRP A 185 -12.16 -4.81 5.96
N LEU A 186 -11.17 -4.15 6.54
CA LEU A 186 -10.45 -4.66 7.70
C LEU A 186 -11.33 -4.61 8.97
N GLY A 187 -12.02 -3.51 9.21
CA GLY A 187 -12.86 -3.31 10.39
C GLY A 187 -14.08 -4.20 10.42
N GLU A 188 -14.87 -4.22 9.35
CA GLU A 188 -16.15 -4.94 9.30
C GLU A 188 -16.01 -6.38 8.80
N GLN A 189 -15.30 -6.58 7.69
CA GLN A 189 -15.21 -7.91 7.07
C GLN A 189 -14.19 -8.82 7.76
N LYS A 190 -13.19 -8.26 8.44
CA LYS A 190 -12.16 -8.98 9.20
C LYS A 190 -12.25 -8.75 10.70
N THR A 191 -13.23 -7.97 11.16
CA THR A 191 -13.48 -7.66 12.58
C THR A 191 -12.23 -7.15 13.34
N MET A 192 -11.39 -6.36 12.65
CA MET A 192 -10.18 -5.79 13.22
C MET A 192 -10.49 -4.60 14.14
N ALA A 193 -9.80 -4.53 15.26
CA ALA A 193 -9.78 -3.37 16.14
C ALA A 193 -8.44 -2.62 16.01
N VAL A 194 -8.45 -1.33 16.33
CA VAL A 194 -7.21 -0.55 16.43
C VAL A 194 -6.48 -1.00 17.70
N ASP A 195 -5.19 -1.30 17.56
CA ASP A 195 -4.29 -1.58 18.70
C ASP A 195 -3.36 -0.40 18.94
N ALA A 196 -3.35 0.11 20.17
CA ALA A 196 -2.61 1.32 20.51
C ALA A 196 -1.09 1.17 20.33
N ASP A 197 -0.52 0.04 20.74
CA ASP A 197 0.92 -0.18 20.63
C ASP A 197 1.32 -0.34 19.16
N THR A 198 0.56 -1.12 18.39
CA THR A 198 0.78 -1.28 16.95
C THR A 198 0.61 0.06 16.22
N LEU A 199 -0.35 0.91 16.58
CA LEU A 199 -0.50 2.25 15.99
C LEU A 199 0.68 3.16 16.35
N CYS A 200 1.15 3.14 17.60
CA CYS A 200 2.29 3.94 18.05
C CYS A 200 3.61 3.55 17.37
N THR A 201 3.79 2.29 16.96
CA THR A 201 4.99 1.90 16.19
C THR A 201 5.09 2.61 14.85
N ARG A 202 3.97 3.14 14.32
CA ARG A 202 3.94 3.91 13.06
C ARG A 202 4.72 5.21 13.15
N LEU A 203 4.87 5.78 14.34
CA LEU A 203 5.71 6.96 14.56
C LEU A 203 7.20 6.67 14.34
N ASP A 204 7.64 5.46 14.66
CA ASP A 204 9.03 5.01 14.44
C ASP A 204 9.26 4.62 12.97
N ILE A 205 8.22 4.13 12.31
CA ILE A 205 8.25 3.70 10.90
C ILE A 205 8.17 4.91 9.95
N TYR A 206 7.42 5.94 10.34
CA TYR A 206 7.18 7.16 9.58
C TYR A 206 7.58 8.40 10.39
N PRO A 207 8.86 8.53 10.79
CA PRO A 207 9.29 9.66 11.61
C PRO A 207 9.10 10.97 10.85
N GLY A 208 8.69 12.00 11.56
CA GLY A 208 8.71 13.37 11.03
C GLY A 208 10.16 13.82 10.76
N ALA A 209 10.38 14.56 9.67
CA ALA A 209 11.71 15.08 9.36
C ALA A 209 12.19 15.99 10.51
N ASN A 210 13.32 15.64 11.11
CA ASN A 210 13.92 16.35 12.25
C ASN A 210 12.99 16.46 13.48
N MET A 211 12.11 15.49 13.70
CA MET A 211 11.18 15.44 14.81
C MET A 211 11.44 14.21 15.67
N ASP A 212 11.34 14.35 16.98
CA ASP A 212 11.23 13.22 17.88
C ASP A 212 9.86 12.53 17.78
N LYS A 213 9.68 11.44 18.53
CA LYS A 213 8.45 10.64 18.48
C LYS A 213 7.23 11.43 18.97
N THR A 214 7.38 12.25 20.01
CA THR A 214 6.30 13.07 20.57
C THR A 214 5.87 14.17 19.60
N GLN A 215 6.82 14.87 19.01
CA GLN A 215 6.55 15.88 17.98
C GLN A 215 5.87 15.26 16.75
N THR A 216 6.31 14.06 16.33
CA THR A 216 5.67 13.32 15.23
C THR A 216 4.24 12.93 15.57
N ALA A 217 3.97 12.50 16.83
CA ALA A 217 2.63 12.18 17.31
C ALA A 217 1.71 13.42 17.32
N HIS A 218 2.19 14.54 17.84
CA HIS A 218 1.39 15.78 17.86
C HIS A 218 1.09 16.30 16.45
N LYS A 219 2.04 16.20 15.52
CA LYS A 219 1.82 16.53 14.11
C LYS A 219 0.77 15.61 13.48
N TRP A 220 0.83 14.31 13.76
CA TRP A 220 -0.17 13.36 13.29
C TRP A 220 -1.55 13.67 13.86
N LEU A 221 -1.66 13.95 15.17
CA LEU A 221 -2.91 14.31 15.83
C LEU A 221 -3.56 15.54 15.18
N ALA A 222 -2.79 16.61 14.93
CA ALA A 222 -3.29 17.79 14.26
C ALA A 222 -3.82 17.49 12.85
N ALA A 223 -3.08 16.71 12.06
CA ALA A 223 -3.50 16.31 10.72
C ALA A 223 -4.75 15.40 10.76
N ALA A 224 -4.83 14.48 11.73
CA ALA A 224 -5.94 13.55 11.89
C ALA A 224 -7.24 14.28 12.27
N GLN A 225 -7.19 15.35 13.08
CA GLN A 225 -8.37 16.18 13.37
C GLN A 225 -8.90 16.88 12.11
N LEU A 226 -8.02 17.43 11.27
CA LEU A 226 -8.42 18.02 9.99
C LEU A 226 -9.05 16.96 9.07
N ARG A 227 -8.47 15.76 9.02
CA ARG A 227 -8.99 14.64 8.23
C ARG A 227 -10.35 14.19 8.73
N LEU A 228 -10.58 14.17 10.04
CA LEU A 228 -11.87 13.84 10.64
C LEU A 228 -12.98 14.83 10.20
N ALA A 229 -12.66 16.12 10.12
CA ALA A 229 -13.59 17.12 9.58
C ALA A 229 -13.91 16.86 8.11
N ASP A 230 -12.91 16.56 7.27
CA ASP A 230 -13.13 16.20 5.84
C ASP A 230 -14.02 14.96 5.68
N LEU A 231 -13.83 13.93 6.51
CA LEU A 231 -14.63 12.70 6.47
C LEU A 231 -16.10 12.96 6.82
N ARG A 232 -16.38 13.87 7.74
CA ARG A 232 -17.73 14.25 8.18
C ARG A 232 -18.44 15.18 7.20
N ALA A 233 -17.72 15.77 6.24
CA ALA A 233 -18.31 16.67 5.26
C ALA A 233 -19.30 15.95 4.32
N ALA A 234 -20.46 16.56 4.07
CA ALA A 234 -21.56 15.98 3.31
C ALA A 234 -21.18 15.38 1.93
N PRO A 235 -20.29 15.98 1.09
CA PRO A 235 -19.99 15.42 -0.23
C PRO A 235 -19.04 14.21 -0.20
N THR A 236 -18.51 13.82 0.97
CA THR A 236 -17.44 12.80 1.02
C THR A 236 -17.88 11.43 0.57
N ALA A 237 -19.07 10.95 0.99
CA ALA A 237 -19.59 9.64 0.56
C ALA A 237 -19.77 9.56 -0.97
N ALA A 238 -20.31 10.61 -1.60
CA ALA A 238 -20.49 10.65 -3.05
C ALA A 238 -19.14 10.61 -3.80
N ARG A 239 -18.13 11.38 -3.34
CA ARG A 239 -16.78 11.35 -3.90
C ARG A 239 -16.12 9.97 -3.75
N VAL A 240 -16.28 9.34 -2.58
CA VAL A 240 -15.76 7.99 -2.31
C VAL A 240 -16.43 6.97 -3.23
N ALA A 241 -17.76 7.01 -3.38
CA ALA A 241 -18.49 6.12 -4.28
C ALA A 241 -18.01 6.25 -5.73
N ALA A 242 -17.85 7.48 -6.22
CA ALA A 242 -17.39 7.76 -7.58
C ALA A 242 -15.97 7.24 -7.83
N ASP A 243 -15.04 7.46 -6.90
CA ASP A 243 -13.64 7.03 -7.04
C ASP A 243 -13.48 5.50 -6.90
N LEU A 244 -14.24 4.85 -6.01
CA LEU A 244 -14.14 3.40 -5.80
C LEU A 244 -14.59 2.55 -6.98
N LYS A 245 -15.49 3.04 -7.84
CA LYS A 245 -15.98 2.29 -9.01
C LYS A 245 -14.87 1.76 -9.91
N ARG A 246 -13.75 2.49 -10.04
CA ARG A 246 -12.60 2.04 -10.85
C ARG A 246 -11.69 1.03 -10.16
N TRP A 247 -11.86 0.86 -8.84
CA TRP A 247 -11.02 0.01 -8.02
C TRP A 247 -11.66 -1.31 -7.61
N LEU A 248 -12.93 -1.48 -7.95
CA LEU A 248 -13.73 -2.65 -7.57
C LEU A 248 -14.13 -3.45 -8.82
N PRO A 249 -14.35 -4.76 -8.69
CA PRO A 249 -14.94 -5.56 -9.77
C PRO A 249 -16.27 -4.97 -10.22
N SER A 250 -16.61 -5.11 -11.51
CA SER A 250 -17.87 -4.62 -12.08
C SER A 250 -19.11 -5.24 -11.43
N SER A 251 -18.98 -6.42 -10.82
CA SER A 251 -20.04 -7.08 -10.04
C SER A 251 -20.34 -6.38 -8.71
N TRP A 252 -19.45 -5.50 -8.24
CA TRP A 252 -19.62 -4.78 -6.98
C TRP A 252 -20.50 -3.55 -7.17
N LYS A 253 -21.69 -3.59 -6.56
CA LYS A 253 -22.62 -2.46 -6.60
C LYS A 253 -22.18 -1.38 -5.60
N MET A 254 -21.45 -0.39 -6.09
CA MET A 254 -21.00 0.76 -5.31
C MET A 254 -21.94 1.95 -5.53
N ASP A 255 -22.70 2.32 -4.51
CA ASP A 255 -23.52 3.52 -4.46
C ASP A 255 -23.14 4.42 -3.28
N VAL A 256 -23.85 5.54 -3.13
CA VAL A 256 -23.55 6.52 -2.08
C VAL A 256 -23.87 5.98 -0.69
N ALA A 257 -24.89 5.12 -0.54
CA ALA A 257 -25.26 4.56 0.76
C ALA A 257 -24.20 3.57 1.25
N VAL A 258 -23.70 2.70 0.37
CA VAL A 258 -22.58 1.80 0.67
C VAL A 258 -21.32 2.59 1.03
N ALA A 259 -20.99 3.63 0.27
CA ALA A 259 -19.85 4.48 0.55
C ALA A 259 -20.00 5.25 1.89
N ALA A 260 -21.23 5.68 2.23
CA ALA A 260 -21.50 6.34 3.51
C ALA A 260 -21.23 5.40 4.71
N ALA A 261 -21.63 4.13 4.62
CA ALA A 261 -21.31 3.13 5.62
C ALA A 261 -19.78 2.95 5.78
N MET A 262 -19.04 2.87 4.67
CA MET A 262 -17.57 2.80 4.69
C MET A 262 -16.92 4.04 5.33
N VAL A 263 -17.43 5.23 5.03
CA VAL A 263 -16.98 6.49 5.65
C VAL A 263 -17.25 6.48 7.14
N THR A 264 -18.42 6.02 7.59
CA THR A 264 -18.78 5.91 9.02
C THR A 264 -17.78 5.05 9.78
N VAL A 265 -17.44 3.87 9.26
CA VAL A 265 -16.42 2.99 9.86
C VAL A 265 -15.06 3.70 9.92
N SER A 266 -14.66 4.37 8.82
CA SER A 266 -13.38 5.09 8.78
C SER A 266 -13.32 6.25 9.77
N VAL A 267 -14.44 6.96 9.97
CA VAL A 267 -14.57 8.00 11.03
C VAL A 267 -14.37 7.38 12.40
N GLN A 268 -15.06 6.27 12.70
CA GLN A 268 -14.93 5.59 13.99
C GLN A 268 -13.49 5.15 14.23
N LYS A 269 -12.84 4.49 13.27
CA LYS A 269 -11.46 4.00 13.42
C LYS A 269 -10.43 5.13 13.55
N LEU A 270 -10.66 6.26 12.88
CA LEU A 270 -9.81 7.44 13.07
C LEU A 270 -10.01 8.07 14.45
N VAL A 271 -11.24 8.14 14.96
CA VAL A 271 -11.52 8.63 16.33
C VAL A 271 -10.83 7.74 17.37
N GLU A 272 -10.99 6.42 17.28
CA GLU A 272 -10.30 5.46 18.15
C GLU A 272 -8.77 5.70 18.13
N GLY A 273 -8.18 5.88 16.93
CA GLY A 273 -6.75 6.16 16.79
C GLY A 273 -6.33 7.50 17.40
N ILE A 274 -7.14 8.57 17.26
CA ILE A 274 -6.90 9.88 17.87
C ILE A 274 -6.93 9.77 19.40
N GLU A 275 -7.92 9.09 19.97
CA GLU A 275 -8.04 8.89 21.41
C GLU A 275 -6.83 8.14 21.98
N MET A 276 -6.40 7.06 21.34
CA MET A 276 -5.22 6.29 21.74
C MET A 276 -3.94 7.10 21.68
N MET A 277 -3.74 7.86 20.60
CA MET A 277 -2.56 8.72 20.46
C MET A 277 -2.56 9.87 21.45
N THR A 278 -3.73 10.47 21.73
CA THR A 278 -3.87 11.55 22.73
C THR A 278 -3.56 11.04 24.14
N ALA A 279 -4.04 9.85 24.49
CA ALA A 279 -3.75 9.24 25.78
C ALA A 279 -2.25 8.92 25.97
N ARG A 280 -1.57 8.51 24.89
CA ARG A 280 -0.14 8.16 24.93
C ARG A 280 0.80 9.37 24.84
N PHE A 281 0.37 10.42 24.16
CA PHE A 281 1.13 11.67 23.92
C PHE A 281 0.26 12.87 24.28
N PRO A 282 -0.02 13.11 25.59
CA PRO A 282 -0.83 14.24 26.00
C PRO A 282 -0.15 15.54 25.57
N GLN A 283 -0.94 16.46 25.04
CA GLN A 283 -0.44 17.84 24.83
C GLN A 283 -0.19 18.42 26.22
N GLY A 284 1.07 18.74 26.51
CA GLY A 284 1.48 19.17 27.84
C GLY A 284 0.60 20.30 28.34
N GLY A 285 0.03 20.13 29.53
CA GLY A 285 -0.42 21.25 30.33
C GLY A 285 0.73 22.25 30.42
N ALA A 286 0.44 23.55 30.34
CA ALA A 286 1.42 24.60 30.57
C ALA A 286 2.23 24.25 31.82
N PRO A 287 3.56 24.52 31.84
CA PRO A 287 4.33 24.29 33.03
C PRO A 287 3.64 25.07 34.17
N GLU A 288 3.21 24.35 35.22
CA GLU A 288 2.80 24.99 36.44
C GLU A 288 3.87 26.00 36.79
N ALA A 289 3.52 27.27 36.76
CA ALA A 289 4.39 28.32 37.20
C ALA A 289 4.77 27.99 38.64
N ALA A 290 6.03 27.61 38.83
CA ALA A 290 6.61 27.42 40.15
C ALA A 290 6.45 28.78 40.89
N SER A 291 5.53 28.78 41.84
CA SER A 291 5.35 29.83 42.81
C SER A 291 6.48 29.82 43.86
#